data_ced95a86e0f617beb3d71f0c73ad3db8
#
_entry.id   ced95a86e0f617beb3d71f0c73ad3db8
#
_cell.length_a   1.000
_cell.length_b   1.000
_cell.length_c   1.000
_cell.angle_alpha   90.00
_cell.angle_beta   90.00
_cell.angle_gamma   90.00
#
_symmetry.space_group_name_H-M   'P 1'
#
loop_
_entity.id
_entity.type
_entity.pdbx_description
1 polymer ?
#
loop_
_entity_poly.entity_id
_entity_poly.type
_entity_poly.pdbx_seq_one_letter_code
_entity_poly.pdbx_strand_id
1 'polypeptide(L)'
;MSVSRDQRLRVFLVGTEFFRSYGGIQYINRLLVRAFLQMGRKTPLELEVFSFTDGPEHFPSGAQGECRVRWHGAGRSRGEIVWQLTKRLANARPDLVLFTHVSLLPLEELVRGLAPGARVAVLAHGTEVWQRLEGIVARVLPRIDSFACPSAFTARKLVEVQGIHPDRVTVIPHGLDPEWAEECKVGSTREEERPARTGRMLLSVTRLSRADREGKGIELVLQALPAVVERCPGVRYMVVGGGGDLPRMAEMVRRLGLEGRTELTGARRDDALRRAYADADVFVLPTQVEGFGVVFLEAMYHRLPVVAVRASATPEVVEDGVTGVLVSPGDPEELSAALIALLSDGDRRRALGEAGRLRVERLYRFEHFAGRWERWLAAQVPEAVYAARQSIAFTLAHAAAGAR
;
A
#
# COMPACT_ATOMS: atom_id res chain seq x y z
N MET A 1 21.55 11.28 -29.45
CA MET A 1 21.32 10.00 -30.19
C MET A 1 20.10 9.33 -29.58
N SER A 2 19.07 8.97 -30.34
CA SER A 2 17.88 8.26 -29.80
C SER A 2 18.22 6.78 -29.61
N VAL A 3 18.03 6.25 -28.41
CA VAL A 3 18.14 4.81 -28.14
C VAL A 3 17.19 4.06 -29.07
N SER A 4 17.68 3.05 -29.78
CA SER A 4 16.84 2.28 -30.70
C SER A 4 15.70 1.60 -29.95
N ARG A 5 14.60 1.25 -30.64
CA ARG A 5 13.40 0.64 -30.05
C ARG A 5 13.72 -0.72 -29.39
N ASP A 6 14.75 -1.43 -29.85
CA ASP A 6 15.18 -2.73 -29.32
C ASP A 6 16.03 -2.65 -28.05
N GLN A 7 16.44 -1.44 -27.65
CA GLN A 7 17.33 -1.21 -26.51
C GLN A 7 16.61 -0.83 -25.22
N ARG A 8 15.26 -0.69 -25.23
CA ARG A 8 14.46 -0.33 -24.05
C ARG A 8 13.82 -1.55 -23.40
N LEU A 9 13.92 -1.63 -22.07
CA LEU A 9 13.14 -2.59 -21.29
C LEU A 9 11.67 -2.21 -21.37
N ARG A 10 10.81 -3.12 -21.82
CA ARG A 10 9.37 -2.89 -21.97
C ARG A 10 8.61 -3.58 -20.87
N VAL A 11 7.95 -2.80 -20.04
CA VAL A 11 7.14 -3.28 -18.92
C VAL A 11 5.69 -2.88 -19.13
N PHE A 12 4.81 -3.87 -19.09
CA PHE A 12 3.37 -3.65 -19.06
C PHE A 12 2.89 -3.82 -17.62
N LEU A 13 2.29 -2.78 -17.08
CA LEU A 13 1.68 -2.77 -15.76
C LEU A 13 0.17 -2.80 -15.94
N VAL A 14 -0.46 -3.92 -15.57
CA VAL A 14 -1.89 -4.15 -15.80
C VAL A 14 -2.61 -4.17 -14.45
N GLY A 15 -3.49 -3.22 -14.22
CA GLY A 15 -4.17 -3.03 -12.94
C GLY A 15 -5.67 -2.78 -13.06
N THR A 16 -6.38 -3.06 -11.99
CA THR A 16 -7.81 -2.75 -11.91
C THR A 16 -8.05 -1.25 -11.88
N GLU A 17 -7.26 -0.51 -11.08
CA GLU A 17 -7.40 0.92 -10.86
C GLU A 17 -6.11 1.51 -10.30
N PHE A 18 -5.77 2.73 -10.69
CA PHE A 18 -4.58 3.46 -10.21
C PHE A 18 -4.96 4.80 -9.57
N PHE A 19 -5.80 5.62 -10.22
CA PHE A 19 -5.97 7.03 -9.88
C PHE A 19 -7.40 7.43 -9.50
N ARG A 20 -8.42 6.72 -9.98
CA ARG A 20 -9.82 7.12 -9.86
C ARG A 20 -10.33 7.16 -8.41
N SER A 21 -9.96 6.17 -7.60
CA SER A 21 -10.40 6.08 -6.22
C SER A 21 -9.22 5.98 -5.23
N TYR A 22 -9.53 6.04 -3.95
CA TYR A 22 -8.57 5.95 -2.87
C TYR A 22 -8.78 4.67 -2.08
N GLY A 23 -7.70 3.91 -1.92
CA GLY A 23 -7.66 2.66 -1.16
C GLY A 23 -6.23 2.13 -1.13
N GLY A 24 -5.97 1.12 -0.31
CA GLY A 24 -4.62 0.56 -0.17
C GLY A 24 -4.04 0.05 -1.49
N ILE A 25 -4.85 -0.66 -2.29
CA ILE A 25 -4.42 -1.18 -3.60
C ILE A 25 -4.08 -0.04 -4.56
N GLN A 26 -4.95 0.97 -4.67
CA GLN A 26 -4.73 2.13 -5.54
C GLN A 26 -3.53 2.95 -5.09
N TYR A 27 -3.34 3.12 -3.78
CA TYR A 27 -2.16 3.74 -3.22
C TYR A 27 -0.88 3.02 -3.68
N ILE A 28 -0.83 1.70 -3.54
CA ILE A 28 0.34 0.91 -3.94
C ILE A 28 0.54 0.92 -5.45
N ASN A 29 -0.53 0.88 -6.23
CA ASN A 29 -0.44 0.96 -7.69
C ASN A 29 0.18 2.30 -8.15
N ARG A 30 -0.21 3.43 -7.53
CA ARG A 30 0.42 4.74 -7.79
C ARG A 30 1.89 4.77 -7.38
N LEU A 31 2.20 4.23 -6.21
CA LEU A 31 3.57 4.16 -5.71
C LEU A 31 4.45 3.31 -6.62
N LEU A 32 3.90 2.21 -7.13
CA LEU A 32 4.57 1.32 -8.09
C LEU A 32 4.86 2.04 -9.41
N VAL A 33 3.89 2.76 -9.97
CA VAL A 33 4.10 3.60 -11.16
C VAL A 33 5.23 4.61 -10.93
N ARG A 34 5.23 5.31 -9.79
CA ARG A 34 6.31 6.25 -9.43
C ARG A 34 7.68 5.56 -9.35
N ALA A 35 7.73 4.35 -8.79
CA ALA A 35 8.97 3.58 -8.71
C ALA A 35 9.50 3.23 -10.12
N PHE A 36 8.65 2.77 -11.03
CA PHE A 36 9.05 2.50 -12.42
C PHE A 36 9.47 3.77 -13.17
N LEU A 37 8.79 4.91 -12.94
CA LEU A 37 9.19 6.20 -13.50
C LEU A 37 10.58 6.63 -13.00
N GLN A 38 10.87 6.44 -11.71
CA GLN A 38 12.18 6.72 -11.14
C GLN A 38 13.28 5.82 -11.73
N MET A 39 13.00 4.52 -11.90
CA MET A 39 13.92 3.58 -12.56
C MET A 39 14.21 4.00 -14.00
N GLY A 40 13.19 4.48 -14.72
CA GLY A 40 13.32 4.95 -16.09
C GLY A 40 14.24 6.16 -16.29
N ARG A 41 14.62 6.85 -15.21
CA ARG A 41 15.66 7.90 -15.24
C ARG A 41 17.08 7.33 -15.31
N LYS A 42 17.27 6.08 -14.88
CA LYS A 42 18.57 5.40 -14.82
C LYS A 42 18.72 4.30 -15.86
N THR A 43 17.62 3.69 -16.26
CA THR A 43 17.55 2.56 -17.18
C THR A 43 16.62 2.89 -18.34
N PRO A 44 17.00 2.66 -19.60
CA PRO A 44 16.10 2.87 -20.73
C PRO A 44 14.84 2.00 -20.60
N LEU A 45 13.76 2.56 -20.09
CA LEU A 45 12.49 1.89 -19.80
C LEU A 45 11.37 2.46 -20.66
N GLU A 46 10.53 1.59 -21.20
CA GLU A 46 9.22 1.93 -21.79
C GLU A 46 8.14 1.28 -20.92
N LEU A 47 7.35 2.11 -20.23
CA LEU A 47 6.28 1.68 -19.34
C LEU A 47 4.94 1.86 -20.02
N GLU A 48 4.13 0.81 -20.09
CA GLU A 48 2.74 0.89 -20.51
C GLU A 48 1.83 0.49 -19.35
N VAL A 49 0.94 1.38 -18.96
CA VAL A 49 0.02 1.17 -17.85
C VAL A 49 -1.39 0.97 -18.38
N PHE A 50 -1.98 -0.17 -18.08
CA PHE A 50 -3.34 -0.53 -18.47
C PHE A 50 -4.24 -0.54 -17.24
N SER A 51 -5.28 0.29 -17.24
CA SER A 51 -6.25 0.40 -16.15
C SER A 51 -7.65 0.02 -16.61
N PHE A 52 -8.30 -0.87 -15.85
CA PHE A 52 -9.65 -1.33 -16.16
C PHE A 52 -10.76 -0.32 -15.79
N THR A 53 -10.47 0.60 -14.88
CA THR A 53 -11.50 1.53 -14.38
C THR A 53 -11.13 3.00 -14.51
N ASP A 54 -9.85 3.34 -14.66
CA ASP A 54 -9.46 4.72 -14.96
C ASP A 54 -9.80 5.07 -16.41
N GLY A 55 -10.25 6.29 -16.62
CA GLY A 55 -10.35 6.91 -17.94
C GLY A 55 -9.14 7.81 -18.21
N PRO A 56 -8.99 8.33 -19.45
CA PRO A 56 -7.89 9.23 -19.80
C PRO A 56 -7.77 10.45 -18.89
N GLU A 57 -8.88 10.93 -18.36
CA GLU A 57 -8.97 12.10 -17.46
C GLU A 57 -8.33 11.89 -16.09
N HIS A 58 -8.09 10.63 -15.69
CA HIS A 58 -7.50 10.30 -14.40
C HIS A 58 -5.97 10.22 -14.44
N PHE A 59 -5.39 10.14 -15.64
CA PHE A 59 -3.95 9.98 -15.77
C PHE A 59 -3.19 11.29 -15.54
N PRO A 60 -2.02 11.25 -14.86
CA PRO A 60 -1.25 12.46 -14.62
C PRO A 60 -0.77 13.07 -15.92
N SER A 61 -1.01 14.37 -16.10
CA SER A 61 -0.46 15.17 -17.20
C SER A 61 0.99 15.52 -16.88
N GLY A 62 1.94 15.21 -17.77
CA GLY A 62 3.30 15.77 -17.72
C GLY A 62 4.38 14.94 -17.02
N ALA A 63 4.14 13.70 -16.60
CA ALA A 63 5.17 12.81 -16.08
C ALA A 63 6.04 12.24 -17.22
N GLN A 64 6.91 13.05 -17.80
CA GLN A 64 7.70 12.64 -18.95
C GLN A 64 9.13 13.17 -18.83
N GLY A 65 9.91 12.50 -18.00
CA GLY A 65 11.35 12.55 -18.12
C GLY A 65 11.84 11.62 -19.26
N GLU A 66 13.00 11.02 -19.13
CA GLU A 66 13.54 10.07 -20.10
C GLU A 66 12.74 8.75 -20.20
N CYS A 67 11.89 8.44 -19.22
CA CYS A 67 10.99 7.28 -19.24
C CYS A 67 9.81 7.54 -20.19
N ARG A 68 9.65 6.69 -21.22
CA ARG A 68 8.46 6.72 -22.07
C ARG A 68 7.33 6.01 -21.38
N VAL A 69 6.28 6.76 -21.02
CA VAL A 69 5.06 6.19 -20.44
C VAL A 69 3.91 6.29 -21.42
N ARG A 70 3.15 5.22 -21.55
CA ARG A 70 1.86 5.20 -22.24
C ARG A 70 0.78 4.77 -21.29
N TRP A 71 -0.30 5.51 -21.29
CA TRP A 71 -1.46 5.24 -20.47
C TRP A 71 -2.58 4.68 -21.33
N HIS A 72 -3.19 3.60 -20.86
CA HIS A 72 -4.31 2.94 -21.48
C HIS A 72 -5.42 2.80 -20.43
N GLY A 73 -6.52 3.47 -20.64
CA GLY A 73 -7.68 3.44 -19.77
C GLY A 73 -8.95 3.62 -20.57
N ALA A 74 -9.97 2.87 -20.24
CA ALA A 74 -11.22 2.82 -20.99
C ALA A 74 -12.46 3.14 -20.14
N GLY A 75 -12.28 3.77 -18.96
CA GLY A 75 -13.39 4.27 -18.15
C GLY A 75 -14.44 3.22 -17.80
N ARG A 76 -14.02 1.98 -17.41
CA ARG A 76 -14.87 0.80 -17.13
C ARG A 76 -15.29 -0.05 -18.33
N SER A 77 -14.92 0.30 -19.56
CA SER A 77 -15.15 -0.59 -20.71
C SER A 77 -14.13 -1.73 -20.70
N ARG A 78 -14.52 -2.90 -20.14
CA ARG A 78 -13.62 -4.07 -20.07
C ARG A 78 -13.20 -4.58 -21.45
N GLY A 79 -14.11 -4.55 -22.43
CA GLY A 79 -13.82 -4.96 -23.81
C GLY A 79 -12.76 -4.08 -24.45
N GLU A 80 -12.88 -2.76 -24.28
CA GLU A 80 -11.95 -1.77 -24.84
C GLU A 80 -10.54 -1.95 -24.27
N ILE A 81 -10.38 -2.09 -22.93
CA ILE A 81 -9.06 -2.23 -22.34
C ILE A 81 -8.40 -3.58 -22.71
N VAL A 82 -9.18 -4.65 -22.83
CA VAL A 82 -8.69 -5.96 -23.30
C VAL A 82 -8.25 -5.85 -24.76
N TRP A 83 -9.00 -5.16 -25.61
CA TRP A 83 -8.63 -4.93 -27.02
C TRP A 83 -7.32 -4.10 -27.12
N GLN A 84 -7.19 -3.02 -26.35
CA GLN A 84 -5.97 -2.21 -26.30
C GLN A 84 -4.76 -3.06 -25.85
N LEU A 85 -4.93 -3.87 -24.78
CA LEU A 85 -3.89 -4.78 -24.31
C LEU A 85 -3.50 -5.79 -25.39
N THR A 86 -4.48 -6.42 -26.05
CA THR A 86 -4.28 -7.38 -27.16
C THR A 86 -3.42 -6.76 -28.26
N LYS A 87 -3.83 -5.58 -28.74
CA LYS A 87 -3.11 -4.86 -29.80
C LYS A 87 -1.68 -4.52 -29.38
N ARG A 88 -1.47 -4.13 -28.12
CA ARG A 88 -0.15 -3.77 -27.62
C ARG A 88 0.75 -5.00 -27.41
N LEU A 89 0.23 -6.10 -26.89
CA LEU A 89 0.95 -7.37 -26.74
C LEU A 89 1.50 -7.85 -28.10
N ALA A 90 0.66 -7.87 -29.14
CA ALA A 90 1.05 -8.30 -30.47
C ALA A 90 2.14 -7.43 -31.12
N ASN A 91 2.11 -6.11 -30.87
CA ASN A 91 2.98 -5.16 -31.56
C ASN A 91 4.22 -4.74 -30.76
N ALA A 92 4.16 -4.72 -29.44
CA ALA A 92 5.24 -4.17 -28.61
C ALA A 92 6.17 -5.25 -28.04
N ARG A 93 5.73 -6.48 -27.89
CA ARG A 93 6.48 -7.61 -27.31
C ARG A 93 7.15 -7.19 -25.98
N PRO A 94 6.39 -7.06 -24.88
CA PRO A 94 6.94 -6.68 -23.59
C PRO A 94 7.93 -7.72 -23.07
N ASP A 95 8.93 -7.28 -22.30
CA ASP A 95 9.83 -8.17 -21.57
C ASP A 95 9.18 -8.69 -20.28
N LEU A 96 8.33 -7.85 -19.68
CA LEU A 96 7.59 -8.17 -18.44
C LEU A 96 6.16 -7.66 -18.52
N VAL A 97 5.20 -8.50 -18.12
CA VAL A 97 3.82 -8.11 -17.80
C VAL A 97 3.59 -8.33 -16.31
N LEU A 98 3.36 -7.25 -15.58
CA LEU A 98 3.06 -7.28 -14.14
C LEU A 98 1.58 -6.99 -13.90
N PHE A 99 0.84 -8.00 -13.47
CA PHE A 99 -0.52 -7.82 -12.98
C PHE A 99 -0.50 -7.32 -11.55
N THR A 100 -1.18 -6.20 -11.29
CA THR A 100 -1.20 -5.61 -9.94
C THR A 100 -2.28 -6.21 -9.03
N HIS A 101 -2.98 -7.25 -9.46
CA HIS A 101 -3.95 -8.00 -8.65
C HIS A 101 -4.23 -9.38 -9.26
N VAL A 102 -4.43 -10.39 -8.41
CA VAL A 102 -4.65 -11.79 -8.85
C VAL A 102 -5.93 -11.97 -9.68
N SER A 103 -6.94 -11.12 -9.52
CA SER A 103 -8.17 -11.19 -10.33
C SER A 103 -7.95 -10.94 -11.83
N LEU A 104 -6.78 -10.39 -12.21
CA LEU A 104 -6.41 -10.14 -13.60
C LEU A 104 -5.68 -11.32 -14.26
N LEU A 105 -5.35 -12.36 -13.50
CA LEU A 105 -4.63 -13.53 -14.00
C LEU A 105 -5.31 -14.27 -15.16
N PRO A 106 -6.64 -14.25 -15.35
CA PRO A 106 -7.23 -14.79 -16.57
C PRO A 106 -6.68 -14.22 -17.88
N LEU A 107 -6.11 -13.01 -17.84
CA LEU A 107 -5.46 -12.37 -18.99
C LEU A 107 -4.08 -12.97 -19.32
N GLU A 108 -3.53 -13.82 -18.47
CA GLU A 108 -2.25 -14.50 -18.73
C GLU A 108 -2.29 -15.33 -20.01
N GLU A 109 -3.43 -15.99 -20.31
CA GLU A 109 -3.60 -16.75 -21.54
C GLU A 109 -3.41 -15.87 -22.79
N LEU A 110 -3.92 -14.63 -22.73
CA LEU A 110 -3.73 -13.65 -23.79
C LEU A 110 -2.24 -13.25 -23.92
N VAL A 111 -1.55 -13.06 -22.80
CA VAL A 111 -0.11 -12.73 -22.80
C VAL A 111 0.70 -13.86 -23.41
N ARG A 112 0.47 -15.11 -22.99
CA ARG A 112 1.19 -16.29 -23.52
C ARG A 112 0.94 -16.51 -25.00
N GLY A 113 -0.29 -16.24 -25.48
CA GLY A 113 -0.64 -16.39 -26.90
C GLY A 113 0.01 -15.33 -27.80
N LEU A 114 0.14 -14.08 -27.33
CA LEU A 114 0.58 -12.95 -28.17
C LEU A 114 2.03 -12.51 -27.91
N ALA A 115 2.53 -12.75 -26.72
CA ALA A 115 3.88 -12.39 -26.29
C ALA A 115 4.53 -13.52 -25.48
N PRO A 116 4.75 -14.71 -26.06
CA PRO A 116 5.19 -15.91 -25.34
C PRO A 116 6.56 -15.75 -24.66
N GLY A 117 7.38 -14.81 -25.11
CA GLY A 117 8.68 -14.49 -24.49
C GLY A 117 8.58 -13.53 -23.29
N ALA A 118 7.42 -12.96 -23.02
CA ALA A 118 7.24 -12.07 -21.87
C ALA A 118 7.25 -12.87 -20.56
N ARG A 119 7.96 -12.39 -19.56
CA ARG A 119 7.75 -12.89 -18.18
C ARG A 119 6.43 -12.36 -17.65
N VAL A 120 5.72 -13.19 -16.91
CA VAL A 120 4.44 -12.82 -16.29
C VAL A 120 4.58 -12.85 -14.78
N ALA A 121 4.31 -11.73 -14.16
CA ALA A 121 4.34 -11.61 -12.70
C ALA A 121 3.03 -11.06 -12.15
N VAL A 122 2.81 -11.27 -10.85
CA VAL A 122 1.65 -10.73 -10.15
C VAL A 122 2.04 -10.16 -8.79
N LEU A 123 1.40 -9.05 -8.42
CA LEU A 123 1.43 -8.51 -7.08
C LEU A 123 0.23 -9.04 -6.30
N ALA A 124 0.50 -9.81 -5.25
CA ALA A 124 -0.48 -10.28 -4.29
C ALA A 124 -0.47 -9.36 -3.07
N HIS A 125 -1.61 -8.68 -2.79
CA HIS A 125 -1.69 -7.69 -1.72
C HIS A 125 -1.92 -8.31 -0.33
N GLY A 126 -2.56 -9.49 -0.26
CA GLY A 126 -2.80 -10.19 0.99
C GLY A 126 -4.01 -11.11 0.96
N THR A 127 -5.12 -10.65 1.49
CA THR A 127 -6.32 -11.45 1.79
C THR A 127 -6.85 -12.28 0.62
N GLU A 128 -6.70 -11.78 -0.58
CA GLU A 128 -7.17 -12.42 -1.80
C GLU A 128 -6.44 -13.74 -2.14
N VAL A 129 -5.28 -14.00 -1.49
CA VAL A 129 -4.50 -15.24 -1.66
C VAL A 129 -4.40 -16.08 -0.39
N TRP A 130 -5.03 -15.66 0.71
CA TRP A 130 -4.95 -16.40 1.98
C TRP A 130 -5.91 -17.58 2.07
N GLN A 131 -6.93 -17.59 1.22
CA GLN A 131 -7.80 -18.75 1.00
C GLN A 131 -7.51 -19.35 -0.38
N ARG A 132 -7.78 -20.65 -0.55
CA ARG A 132 -7.52 -21.32 -1.81
C ARG A 132 -8.28 -20.66 -2.94
N LEU A 133 -7.55 -20.26 -3.97
CA LEU A 133 -8.12 -19.71 -5.19
C LEU A 133 -8.81 -20.82 -6.00
N GLU A 134 -9.84 -20.45 -6.73
CA GLU A 134 -10.67 -21.39 -7.51
C GLU A 134 -10.81 -20.95 -8.98
N GLY A 135 -11.40 -21.81 -9.77
CA GLY A 135 -11.75 -21.52 -11.16
C GLY A 135 -10.54 -21.27 -12.06
N ILE A 136 -10.69 -20.30 -12.96
CA ILE A 136 -9.65 -19.95 -13.94
C ILE A 136 -8.40 -19.38 -13.29
N VAL A 137 -8.53 -18.61 -12.21
CA VAL A 137 -7.40 -18.03 -11.49
C VAL A 137 -6.50 -19.14 -10.93
N ALA A 138 -7.08 -20.16 -10.27
CA ALA A 138 -6.33 -21.30 -9.75
C ALA A 138 -5.63 -22.10 -10.86
N ARG A 139 -6.27 -22.22 -12.03
CA ARG A 139 -5.70 -22.93 -13.19
C ARG A 139 -4.49 -22.21 -13.78
N VAL A 140 -4.53 -20.88 -13.79
CA VAL A 140 -3.46 -20.04 -14.37
C VAL A 140 -2.29 -19.84 -13.39
N LEU A 141 -2.56 -19.86 -12.10
CA LEU A 141 -1.59 -19.55 -11.05
C LEU A 141 -0.25 -20.31 -11.17
N PRO A 142 -0.20 -21.63 -11.49
CA PRO A 142 1.06 -22.35 -11.67
C PRO A 142 1.93 -21.85 -12.83
N ARG A 143 1.35 -21.14 -13.81
CA ARG A 143 2.05 -20.64 -15.01
C ARG A 143 2.67 -19.26 -14.81
N ILE A 144 2.39 -18.58 -13.69
CA ILE A 144 2.96 -17.26 -13.37
C ILE A 144 4.42 -17.41 -12.99
N ASP A 145 5.31 -16.64 -13.60
CA ASP A 145 6.76 -16.77 -13.42
C ASP A 145 7.23 -16.23 -12.05
N SER A 146 6.59 -15.19 -11.52
CA SER A 146 7.00 -14.55 -10.25
C SER A 146 5.84 -13.90 -9.51
N PHE A 147 5.90 -13.96 -8.20
CA PHE A 147 4.94 -13.37 -7.26
C PHE A 147 5.65 -12.34 -6.39
N ALA A 148 5.19 -11.10 -6.38
CA ALA A 148 5.56 -10.10 -5.40
C ALA A 148 4.46 -10.00 -4.32
N CYS A 149 4.83 -9.87 -3.06
CA CYS A 149 3.87 -9.68 -1.98
C CYS A 149 4.45 -8.79 -0.88
N PRO A 150 3.62 -8.09 -0.07
CA PRO A 150 4.11 -7.06 0.84
C PRO A 150 4.69 -7.58 2.16
N SER A 151 4.43 -8.84 2.52
CA SER A 151 4.78 -9.40 3.82
C SER A 151 5.20 -10.87 3.75
N ALA A 152 5.99 -11.31 4.70
CA ALA A 152 6.35 -12.72 4.86
C ALA A 152 5.11 -13.57 5.19
N PHE A 153 4.14 -13.01 5.89
CA PHE A 153 2.86 -13.68 6.13
C PHE A 153 2.15 -14.03 4.81
N THR A 154 2.01 -13.05 3.90
CA THR A 154 1.39 -13.30 2.58
C THR A 154 2.24 -14.26 1.73
N ALA A 155 3.58 -14.16 1.82
CA ALA A 155 4.47 -15.11 1.14
C ALA A 155 4.23 -16.55 1.62
N ARG A 156 4.14 -16.77 2.93
CA ARG A 156 3.78 -18.11 3.48
C ARG A 156 2.43 -18.60 2.96
N LYS A 157 1.42 -17.72 2.88
CA LYS A 157 0.11 -18.08 2.33
C LYS A 157 0.16 -18.47 0.85
N LEU A 158 0.97 -17.79 0.05
CA LEU A 158 1.21 -18.18 -1.34
C LEU A 158 1.83 -19.59 -1.45
N VAL A 159 2.77 -19.90 -0.58
CA VAL A 159 3.43 -21.22 -0.56
C VAL A 159 2.49 -22.29 0.01
N GLU A 160 1.95 -22.10 1.21
CA GLU A 160 1.21 -23.12 1.96
C GLU A 160 -0.20 -23.37 1.40
N VAL A 161 -0.90 -22.30 0.98
CA VAL A 161 -2.30 -22.37 0.57
C VAL A 161 -2.43 -22.52 -0.95
N GLN A 162 -1.61 -21.76 -1.71
CA GLN A 162 -1.68 -21.76 -3.17
C GLN A 162 -0.72 -22.76 -3.81
N GLY A 163 0.22 -23.35 -3.06
CA GLY A 163 1.20 -24.33 -3.58
C GLY A 163 2.27 -23.70 -4.47
N ILE A 164 2.54 -22.40 -4.34
CA ILE A 164 3.57 -21.73 -5.14
C ILE A 164 4.96 -22.06 -4.60
N HIS A 165 5.90 -22.39 -5.51
CA HIS A 165 7.27 -22.67 -5.11
C HIS A 165 7.91 -21.42 -4.48
N PRO A 166 8.63 -21.52 -3.34
CA PRO A 166 9.19 -20.37 -2.62
C PRO A 166 10.09 -19.48 -3.49
N ASP A 167 10.88 -20.05 -4.40
CA ASP A 167 11.80 -19.30 -5.28
C ASP A 167 11.08 -18.35 -6.24
N ARG A 168 9.77 -18.54 -6.43
CA ARG A 168 8.93 -17.66 -7.26
C ARG A 168 8.28 -16.53 -6.46
N VAL A 169 8.46 -16.51 -5.13
CA VAL A 169 7.81 -15.54 -4.24
C VAL A 169 8.85 -14.57 -3.69
N THR A 170 8.64 -13.28 -3.88
CA THR A 170 9.50 -12.23 -3.35
C THR A 170 8.70 -11.30 -2.43
N VAL A 171 9.20 -11.11 -1.22
CA VAL A 171 8.63 -10.13 -0.28
C VAL A 171 9.15 -8.75 -0.61
N ILE A 172 8.24 -7.85 -0.97
CA ILE A 172 8.51 -6.43 -1.27
C ILE A 172 7.61 -5.57 -0.38
N PRO A 173 8.05 -5.23 0.84
CA PRO A 173 7.31 -4.37 1.74
C PRO A 173 6.94 -3.05 1.09
N HIS A 174 5.73 -2.59 1.35
CA HIS A 174 5.26 -1.30 0.86
C HIS A 174 6.06 -0.13 1.43
N GLY A 175 5.93 1.03 0.81
CA GLY A 175 6.59 2.27 1.21
C GLY A 175 5.59 3.38 1.51
N LEU A 176 6.09 4.43 2.16
CA LEU A 176 5.35 5.67 2.36
C LEU A 176 5.45 6.55 1.11
N ASP A 177 4.35 7.18 0.72
CA ASP A 177 4.31 8.11 -0.41
C ASP A 177 5.21 9.32 -0.13
N PRO A 178 6.12 9.70 -1.05
CA PRO A 178 7.00 10.83 -0.85
C PRO A 178 6.25 12.16 -0.69
N GLU A 179 5.12 12.36 -1.37
CA GLU A 179 4.30 13.56 -1.21
C GLU A 179 3.73 13.63 0.21
N TRP A 180 3.23 12.51 0.74
CA TRP A 180 2.82 12.42 2.13
C TRP A 180 3.95 12.80 3.09
N ALA A 181 5.17 12.30 2.82
CA ALA A 181 6.33 12.55 3.66
C ALA A 181 6.81 14.01 3.63
N GLU A 182 6.80 14.67 2.46
CA GLU A 182 7.22 16.08 2.33
C GLU A 182 6.21 17.03 2.99
N GLU A 183 4.93 16.84 2.76
CA GLU A 183 3.88 17.70 3.31
C GLU A 183 3.76 17.58 4.84
N CYS A 184 4.05 16.40 5.40
CA CYS A 184 4.11 16.21 6.86
C CYS A 184 5.28 16.95 7.53
N LYS A 185 6.36 17.28 6.80
CA LYS A 185 7.46 18.09 7.34
C LYS A 185 7.04 19.53 7.62
N VAL A 186 6.13 20.06 6.81
CA VAL A 186 5.64 21.44 6.92
C VAL A 186 4.64 21.59 8.07
N GLY A 187 3.91 20.51 8.43
CA GLY A 187 2.86 20.53 9.46
C GLY A 187 3.23 19.89 10.80
N SER A 188 4.48 19.42 10.98
CA SER A 188 4.90 18.74 12.21
C SER A 188 5.21 19.73 13.33
N THR A 189 4.19 20.35 13.90
CA THR A 189 4.30 20.97 15.21
C THR A 189 4.56 19.88 16.25
N ARG A 190 5.64 20.04 17.03
CA ARG A 190 5.96 19.16 18.16
C ARG A 190 4.80 19.20 19.17
N GLU A 191 4.68 18.18 20.02
CA GLU A 191 3.67 18.14 21.10
C GLU A 191 3.70 19.41 21.96
N GLU A 192 4.86 20.07 22.05
CA GLU A 192 5.08 21.35 22.73
C GLU A 192 4.38 22.55 22.05
N GLU A 193 4.09 22.49 20.75
CA GLU A 193 3.43 23.57 19.99
C GLU A 193 1.90 23.33 19.83
N ARG A 194 1.40 22.19 20.33
CA ARG A 194 -0.06 21.94 20.32
C ARG A 194 -0.74 22.80 21.37
N PRO A 195 -1.83 23.49 21.02
CA PRO A 195 -2.61 24.20 22.03
C PRO A 195 -3.03 23.24 23.14
N ALA A 196 -2.98 23.70 24.40
CA ALA A 196 -3.37 22.90 25.55
C ALA A 196 -4.77 22.30 25.34
N ARG A 197 -4.82 21.01 25.06
CA ARG A 197 -6.10 20.29 24.85
C ARG A 197 -6.55 19.69 26.17
N THR A 198 -7.86 19.79 26.43
CA THR A 198 -8.49 19.24 27.63
C THR A 198 -8.75 17.72 27.52
N GLY A 199 -8.08 17.00 26.58
CA GLY A 199 -8.27 15.56 26.41
C GLY A 199 -7.34 14.96 25.37
N ARG A 200 -7.35 13.63 25.28
CA ARG A 200 -6.55 12.82 24.36
C ARG A 200 -7.39 12.31 23.20
N MET A 201 -6.77 12.12 22.02
CA MET A 201 -7.43 11.68 20.81
C MET A 201 -6.89 10.31 20.37
N LEU A 202 -7.79 9.32 20.30
CA LEU A 202 -7.55 8.06 19.60
C LEU A 202 -7.96 8.21 18.13
N LEU A 203 -7.19 7.64 17.22
CA LEU A 203 -7.46 7.68 15.77
C LEU A 203 -7.45 6.29 15.18
N SER A 204 -8.47 5.98 14.38
CA SER A 204 -8.46 4.88 13.40
C SER A 204 -8.67 5.42 11.99
N VAL A 205 -7.92 4.87 11.04
CA VAL A 205 -8.09 5.18 9.61
C VAL A 205 -8.29 3.88 8.86
N THR A 206 -9.49 3.66 8.30
CA THR A 206 -9.81 2.42 7.58
C THR A 206 -11.07 2.57 6.74
N ARG A 207 -11.25 1.70 5.74
CA ARG A 207 -12.55 1.57 5.05
C ARG A 207 -13.56 0.89 5.99
N LEU A 208 -14.78 1.38 5.94
CA LEU A 208 -15.92 0.81 6.66
C LEU A 208 -16.84 0.09 5.67
N SER A 209 -16.31 -0.92 4.98
CA SER A 209 -17.11 -1.70 4.03
C SER A 209 -17.73 -2.92 4.72
N ARG A 210 -18.91 -3.33 4.23
CA ARG A 210 -19.58 -4.53 4.75
C ARG A 210 -18.75 -5.81 4.54
N ALA A 211 -17.93 -5.84 3.49
CA ALA A 211 -17.05 -6.97 3.20
C ALA A 211 -15.86 -7.05 4.17
N ASP A 212 -15.42 -5.91 4.73
CA ASP A 212 -14.30 -5.82 5.67
C ASP A 212 -14.75 -5.86 7.15
N ARG A 213 -16.06 -6.09 7.41
CA ARG A 213 -16.72 -5.88 8.71
C ARG A 213 -15.97 -6.51 9.88
N GLU A 214 -15.67 -7.79 9.79
CA GLU A 214 -15.07 -8.55 10.88
C GLU A 214 -13.54 -8.35 10.99
N GLY A 215 -12.90 -7.84 9.94
CA GLY A 215 -11.45 -7.77 9.86
C GLY A 215 -10.80 -6.48 10.38
N LYS A 216 -11.53 -5.35 10.37
CA LYS A 216 -10.89 -4.03 10.63
C LYS A 216 -10.87 -3.59 12.10
N GLY A 217 -11.62 -4.26 12.98
CA GLY A 217 -11.50 -4.12 14.43
C GLY A 217 -12.09 -2.83 15.03
N ILE A 218 -12.82 -2.00 14.26
CA ILE A 218 -13.46 -0.78 14.82
C ILE A 218 -14.47 -1.12 15.92
N GLU A 219 -15.22 -2.23 15.76
CA GLU A 219 -16.15 -2.71 16.80
C GLU A 219 -15.43 -3.05 18.10
N LEU A 220 -14.24 -3.66 18.00
CA LEU A 220 -13.45 -4.00 19.19
C LEU A 220 -13.00 -2.74 19.93
N VAL A 221 -12.62 -1.66 19.21
CA VAL A 221 -12.30 -0.38 19.83
C VAL A 221 -13.52 0.22 20.52
N LEU A 222 -14.69 0.19 19.86
CA LEU A 222 -15.95 0.68 20.47
C LEU A 222 -16.35 -0.12 21.71
N GLN A 223 -16.11 -1.44 21.74
CA GLN A 223 -16.35 -2.28 22.94
C GLN A 223 -15.39 -1.96 24.08
N ALA A 224 -14.12 -1.67 23.77
CA ALA A 224 -13.11 -1.30 24.76
C ALA A 224 -13.27 0.13 25.29
N LEU A 225 -13.87 1.03 24.49
CA LEU A 225 -13.89 2.46 24.76
C LEU A 225 -14.61 2.88 26.07
N PRO A 226 -15.71 2.24 26.53
CA PRO A 226 -16.33 2.58 27.81
C PRO A 226 -15.35 2.49 29.00
N ALA A 227 -14.56 1.40 29.09
CA ALA A 227 -13.55 1.25 30.13
C ALA A 227 -12.42 2.30 30.02
N VAL A 228 -12.05 2.67 28.78
CA VAL A 228 -11.08 3.74 28.56
C VAL A 228 -11.62 5.10 28.98
N VAL A 229 -12.89 5.42 28.69
CA VAL A 229 -13.53 6.69 29.07
C VAL A 229 -13.65 6.81 30.59
N GLU A 230 -13.94 5.72 31.30
CA GLU A 230 -14.01 5.69 32.77
C GLU A 230 -12.68 6.10 33.41
N ARG A 231 -11.56 5.59 32.87
CA ARG A 231 -10.22 5.85 33.42
C ARG A 231 -9.58 7.11 32.85
N CYS A 232 -9.96 7.52 31.65
CA CYS A 232 -9.47 8.69 30.94
C CYS A 232 -10.65 9.56 30.46
N PRO A 233 -11.34 10.30 31.34
CA PRO A 233 -12.62 10.98 31.01
C PRO A 233 -12.54 11.99 29.88
N GLY A 234 -11.34 12.53 29.59
CA GLY A 234 -11.10 13.46 28.49
C GLY A 234 -10.85 12.82 27.12
N VAL A 235 -10.86 11.47 27.02
CA VAL A 235 -10.57 10.79 25.75
C VAL A 235 -11.69 10.99 24.73
N ARG A 236 -11.27 11.15 23.46
CA ARG A 236 -12.15 11.15 22.27
C ARG A 236 -11.62 10.13 21.26
N TYR A 237 -12.50 9.59 20.46
CA TYR A 237 -12.15 8.64 19.42
C TYR A 237 -12.63 9.13 18.06
N MET A 238 -11.72 9.26 17.13
CA MET A 238 -11.99 9.65 15.74
C MET A 238 -11.80 8.46 14.82
N VAL A 239 -12.80 8.16 14.00
CA VAL A 239 -12.74 7.14 12.95
C VAL A 239 -12.82 7.84 11.61
N VAL A 240 -11.71 7.81 10.86
CA VAL A 240 -11.64 8.31 9.50
C VAL A 240 -11.83 7.15 8.53
N GLY A 241 -12.92 7.19 7.78
CA GLY A 241 -13.20 6.17 6.77
C GLY A 241 -14.64 6.15 6.35
N GLY A 242 -14.87 5.89 5.09
CA GLY A 242 -16.19 5.76 4.48
C GLY A 242 -16.52 4.33 4.12
N GLY A 243 -17.79 4.07 3.90
CA GLY A 243 -18.27 2.78 3.44
C GLY A 243 -19.67 2.45 3.93
N GLY A 244 -20.23 1.36 3.40
CA GLY A 244 -21.61 0.96 3.67
C GLY A 244 -21.89 0.48 5.11
N ASP A 245 -20.85 0.36 5.97
CA ASP A 245 -20.99 -0.07 7.36
C ASP A 245 -21.06 1.12 8.36
N LEU A 246 -20.89 2.34 7.86
CA LEU A 246 -20.96 3.56 8.67
C LEU A 246 -22.25 3.69 9.51
N PRO A 247 -23.46 3.42 8.97
CA PRO A 247 -24.69 3.47 9.76
C PRO A 247 -24.71 2.50 10.94
N ARG A 248 -24.14 1.30 10.75
CA ARG A 248 -24.05 0.29 11.80
C ARG A 248 -23.08 0.72 12.92
N MET A 249 -21.95 1.35 12.55
CA MET A 249 -21.02 1.91 13.52
C MET A 249 -21.68 3.04 14.32
N ALA A 250 -22.44 3.93 13.67
CA ALA A 250 -23.18 4.99 14.35
C ALA A 250 -24.23 4.44 15.33
N GLU A 251 -24.93 3.36 14.95
CA GLU A 251 -25.86 2.68 15.84
C GLU A 251 -25.15 2.07 17.07
N MET A 252 -23.98 1.47 16.85
CA MET A 252 -23.18 0.90 17.94
C MET A 252 -22.68 2.00 18.90
N VAL A 253 -22.24 3.15 18.38
CA VAL A 253 -21.85 4.32 19.18
C VAL A 253 -23.00 4.77 20.07
N ARG A 254 -24.23 4.89 19.54
CA ARG A 254 -25.43 5.25 20.33
C ARG A 254 -25.74 4.22 21.41
N ARG A 255 -25.76 2.93 21.03
CA ARG A 255 -26.07 1.84 21.97
C ARG A 255 -25.08 1.77 23.13
N LEU A 256 -23.82 2.17 22.92
CA LEU A 256 -22.79 2.20 23.96
C LEU A 256 -22.72 3.54 24.72
N GLY A 257 -23.56 4.53 24.39
CA GLY A 257 -23.54 5.86 24.99
C GLY A 257 -22.29 6.67 24.71
N LEU A 258 -21.71 6.50 23.52
CA LEU A 258 -20.43 7.08 23.14
C LEU A 258 -20.53 8.29 22.18
N GLU A 259 -21.75 8.85 21.95
CA GLU A 259 -21.99 9.92 20.96
C GLU A 259 -21.16 11.17 21.20
N GLY A 260 -20.97 11.58 22.44
CA GLY A 260 -20.13 12.72 22.80
C GLY A 260 -18.62 12.43 22.77
N ARG A 261 -18.22 11.18 22.54
CA ARG A 261 -16.84 10.70 22.63
C ARG A 261 -16.29 10.16 21.30
N THR A 262 -17.19 9.77 20.37
CA THR A 262 -16.81 9.16 19.11
C THR A 262 -17.25 10.01 17.94
N GLU A 263 -16.31 10.31 17.02
CA GLU A 263 -16.57 10.99 15.77
C GLU A 263 -16.34 10.04 14.59
N LEU A 264 -17.41 9.75 13.83
CA LEU A 264 -17.36 9.00 12.58
C LEU A 264 -17.34 9.99 11.43
N THR A 265 -16.16 10.32 10.90
CA THR A 265 -15.98 11.45 9.99
C THR A 265 -16.37 11.18 8.54
N GLY A 266 -16.60 9.91 8.19
CA GLY A 266 -16.58 9.52 6.77
C GLY A 266 -15.15 9.55 6.20
N ALA A 267 -15.05 9.44 4.88
CA ALA A 267 -13.75 9.48 4.20
C ALA A 267 -13.16 10.90 4.24
N ARG A 268 -11.92 11.02 4.70
CA ARG A 268 -11.12 12.25 4.60
C ARG A 268 -9.92 12.00 3.69
N ARG A 269 -9.43 13.04 3.04
CA ARG A 269 -8.30 12.98 2.11
C ARG A 269 -7.34 14.12 2.35
N ASP A 270 -6.14 13.97 1.83
CA ASP A 270 -5.11 15.00 1.76
C ASP A 270 -4.92 15.72 3.10
N ASP A 271 -5.00 17.03 3.14
CA ASP A 271 -4.79 17.83 4.36
C ASP A 271 -5.72 17.45 5.53
N ALA A 272 -6.97 17.08 5.24
CA ALA A 272 -7.91 16.70 6.29
C ALA A 272 -7.52 15.36 6.94
N LEU A 273 -6.97 14.44 6.17
CA LEU A 273 -6.44 13.17 6.69
C LEU A 273 -5.14 13.39 7.46
N ARG A 274 -4.21 14.19 6.92
CA ARG A 274 -2.96 14.55 7.61
C ARG A 274 -3.21 15.23 8.95
N ARG A 275 -4.17 16.16 8.98
CA ARG A 275 -4.59 16.81 10.24
C ARG A 275 -5.13 15.81 11.25
N ALA A 276 -5.90 14.82 10.83
CA ALA A 276 -6.39 13.78 11.73
C ALA A 276 -5.22 13.01 12.39
N TYR A 277 -4.19 12.63 11.62
CA TYR A 277 -2.97 12.04 12.21
C TYR A 277 -2.20 13.02 13.09
N ALA A 278 -2.02 14.26 12.67
CA ALA A 278 -1.32 15.28 13.46
C ALA A 278 -2.03 15.59 14.77
N ASP A 279 -3.35 15.52 14.80
CA ASP A 279 -4.18 15.79 15.96
C ASP A 279 -4.31 14.60 16.93
N ALA A 280 -3.97 13.42 16.53
CA ALA A 280 -4.09 12.22 17.35
C ALA A 280 -2.97 12.09 18.39
N ASP A 281 -3.23 11.34 19.47
CA ASP A 281 -2.26 10.96 20.49
C ASP A 281 -1.86 9.48 20.40
N VAL A 282 -2.79 8.62 19.94
CA VAL A 282 -2.59 7.19 19.75
C VAL A 282 -3.34 6.76 18.50
N PHE A 283 -2.68 6.00 17.64
CA PHE A 283 -3.34 5.33 16.54
C PHE A 283 -3.76 3.92 16.98
N VAL A 284 -5.02 3.57 16.76
CA VAL A 284 -5.56 2.27 17.13
C VAL A 284 -6.28 1.62 15.96
N LEU A 285 -5.80 0.45 15.53
CA LEU A 285 -6.46 -0.34 14.50
C LEU A 285 -6.22 -1.83 14.76
N PRO A 286 -7.08 -2.49 15.56
CA PRO A 286 -6.94 -3.90 15.91
C PRO A 286 -7.48 -4.82 14.80
N THR A 287 -6.96 -4.63 13.58
CA THR A 287 -7.34 -5.41 12.39
C THR A 287 -6.74 -6.81 12.45
N GLN A 288 -7.58 -7.84 12.31
CA GLN A 288 -7.13 -9.24 12.26
C GLN A 288 -6.70 -9.67 10.85
N VAL A 289 -7.11 -8.92 9.85
CA VAL A 289 -6.93 -9.25 8.44
C VAL A 289 -6.22 -8.08 7.73
N GLU A 290 -4.89 -8.12 7.75
CA GLU A 290 -4.06 -7.07 7.17
C GLU A 290 -2.88 -7.64 6.36
N GLY A 291 -2.82 -7.30 5.06
CA GLY A 291 -1.74 -7.74 4.17
C GLY A 291 -0.41 -7.03 4.46
N PHE A 292 -0.49 -5.79 4.95
CA PHE A 292 0.67 -4.97 5.32
C PHE A 292 0.30 -3.82 6.29
N GLY A 293 -0.68 -2.98 5.91
CA GLY A 293 -1.13 -1.86 6.74
C GLY A 293 -0.35 -0.56 6.51
N VAL A 294 -0.49 0.05 5.35
CA VAL A 294 0.12 1.36 5.04
C VAL A 294 -0.26 2.42 6.06
N VAL A 295 -1.47 2.38 6.61
CA VAL A 295 -1.93 3.30 7.66
C VAL A 295 -1.09 3.24 8.95
N PHE A 296 -0.44 2.11 9.23
CA PHE A 296 0.53 2.03 10.33
C PHE A 296 1.79 2.83 10.01
N LEU A 297 2.25 2.83 8.75
CA LEU A 297 3.38 3.67 8.33
C LEU A 297 3.02 5.16 8.45
N GLU A 298 1.82 5.53 8.03
CA GLU A 298 1.31 6.90 8.14
C GLU A 298 1.28 7.34 9.60
N ALA A 299 0.71 6.53 10.50
CA ALA A 299 0.66 6.80 11.93
C ALA A 299 2.06 6.92 12.56
N MET A 300 2.94 5.95 12.32
CA MET A 300 4.32 5.97 12.82
C MET A 300 5.10 7.16 12.27
N TYR A 301 4.87 7.56 11.01
CA TYR A 301 5.50 8.74 10.44
C TYR A 301 5.08 10.04 11.13
N HIS A 302 3.85 10.09 11.66
CA HIS A 302 3.35 11.17 12.53
C HIS A 302 3.76 11.01 14.01
N ARG A 303 4.69 10.09 14.34
CA ARG A 303 5.11 9.78 15.72
C ARG A 303 3.98 9.33 16.63
N LEU A 304 2.97 8.67 16.08
CA LEU A 304 1.91 8.08 16.89
C LEU A 304 2.32 6.67 17.32
N PRO A 305 2.25 6.34 18.61
CA PRO A 305 2.31 4.95 19.02
C PRO A 305 1.12 4.21 18.44
N VAL A 306 1.36 3.00 17.93
CA VAL A 306 0.34 2.16 17.31
C VAL A 306 -0.16 1.12 18.30
N VAL A 307 -1.49 1.01 18.48
CA VAL A 307 -2.12 -0.13 19.15
C VAL A 307 -2.80 -0.97 18.08
N ALA A 308 -2.38 -2.23 17.97
CA ALA A 308 -2.88 -3.16 16.95
C ALA A 308 -2.97 -4.58 17.51
N VAL A 309 -3.34 -5.57 16.68
CA VAL A 309 -3.38 -6.97 17.14
C VAL A 309 -2.20 -7.77 16.61
N ARG A 310 -1.83 -8.80 17.35
CA ARG A 310 -0.82 -9.80 17.00
C ARG A 310 -1.39 -10.81 16.00
N ALA A 311 -1.74 -10.32 14.80
CA ALA A 311 -2.33 -11.15 13.76
C ALA A 311 -1.83 -10.75 12.36
N SER A 312 -1.90 -11.71 11.44
CA SER A 312 -1.54 -11.55 10.02
C SER A 312 -0.18 -10.86 9.82
N ALA A 313 -0.07 -9.85 8.95
CA ALA A 313 1.18 -9.14 8.69
C ALA A 313 1.47 -8.00 9.69
N THR A 314 0.57 -7.69 10.61
CA THR A 314 0.74 -6.57 11.55
C THR A 314 2.05 -6.61 12.33
N PRO A 315 2.52 -7.77 12.89
CA PRO A 315 3.79 -7.83 13.63
C PRO A 315 5.05 -7.58 12.79
N GLU A 316 4.94 -7.65 11.48
CA GLU A 316 6.06 -7.33 10.58
C GLU A 316 6.27 -5.81 10.44
N VAL A 317 5.21 -5.03 10.59
CA VAL A 317 5.21 -3.57 10.46
C VAL A 317 5.35 -2.89 11.83
N VAL A 318 4.52 -3.29 12.79
CA VAL A 318 4.50 -2.77 14.16
C VAL A 318 5.29 -3.71 15.07
N GLU A 319 6.36 -3.20 15.66
CA GLU A 319 7.22 -3.95 16.58
C GLU A 319 6.72 -3.76 18.01
N ASP A 320 6.26 -4.87 18.62
CA ASP A 320 5.63 -4.87 19.94
C ASP A 320 6.56 -4.36 21.03
N GLY A 321 6.09 -3.42 21.84
CA GLY A 321 6.85 -2.75 22.89
C GLY A 321 7.89 -1.74 22.41
N VAL A 322 8.12 -1.63 21.09
CA VAL A 322 9.13 -0.74 20.49
C VAL A 322 8.48 0.40 19.68
N THR A 323 7.61 0.07 18.73
CA THR A 323 6.93 1.08 17.90
C THR A 323 5.43 1.16 18.17
N GLY A 324 4.93 0.28 19.03
CA GLY A 324 3.53 0.20 19.40
C GLY A 324 3.29 -0.92 20.41
N VAL A 325 2.03 -1.24 20.63
CA VAL A 325 1.58 -2.32 21.50
C VAL A 325 0.72 -3.27 20.69
N LEU A 326 1.06 -4.55 20.69
CA LEU A 326 0.28 -5.60 20.03
C LEU A 326 -0.51 -6.40 21.08
N VAL A 327 -1.83 -6.37 20.96
CA VAL A 327 -2.77 -7.11 21.83
C VAL A 327 -3.27 -8.38 21.13
N SER A 328 -3.90 -9.26 21.90
CA SER A 328 -4.54 -10.47 21.41
C SER A 328 -5.74 -10.14 20.51
N PRO A 329 -5.96 -10.90 19.43
CA PRO A 329 -7.13 -10.71 18.57
C PRO A 329 -8.44 -10.95 19.33
N GLY A 330 -9.39 -10.02 19.20
CA GLY A 330 -10.74 -10.16 19.78
C GLY A 330 -10.83 -9.91 21.30
N ASP A 331 -9.79 -9.40 21.92
CA ASP A 331 -9.74 -9.13 23.35
C ASP A 331 -9.94 -7.62 23.65
N PRO A 332 -11.15 -7.16 24.00
CA PRO A 332 -11.43 -5.76 24.32
C PRO A 332 -10.84 -5.33 25.68
N GLU A 333 -10.59 -6.27 26.60
CA GLU A 333 -10.04 -5.97 27.92
C GLU A 333 -8.54 -5.66 27.79
N GLU A 334 -7.79 -6.51 27.09
CA GLU A 334 -6.36 -6.25 26.77
C GLU A 334 -6.20 -4.97 25.95
N LEU A 335 -7.11 -4.73 24.97
CA LEU A 335 -7.10 -3.50 24.18
C LEU A 335 -7.33 -2.26 25.05
N SER A 336 -8.32 -2.29 25.94
CA SER A 336 -8.61 -1.17 26.84
C SER A 336 -7.44 -0.90 27.79
N ALA A 337 -6.83 -1.94 28.36
CA ALA A 337 -5.67 -1.82 29.23
C ALA A 337 -4.46 -1.18 28.50
N ALA A 338 -4.17 -1.60 27.28
CA ALA A 338 -3.12 -1.03 26.45
C ALA A 338 -3.36 0.46 26.14
N LEU A 339 -4.61 0.82 25.79
CA LEU A 339 -4.98 2.20 25.52
C LEU A 339 -4.87 3.08 26.77
N ILE A 340 -5.38 2.61 27.93
CA ILE A 340 -5.30 3.33 29.22
C ILE A 340 -3.83 3.56 29.60
N ALA A 341 -2.97 2.54 29.50
CA ALA A 341 -1.56 2.65 29.81
C ALA A 341 -0.87 3.72 28.95
N LEU A 342 -1.13 3.74 27.63
CA LEU A 342 -0.56 4.74 26.73
C LEU A 342 -1.15 6.14 26.97
N LEU A 343 -2.44 6.27 27.23
CA LEU A 343 -3.07 7.58 27.48
C LEU A 343 -2.56 8.22 28.76
N SER A 344 -2.18 7.42 29.77
CA SER A 344 -1.69 7.87 31.08
C SER A 344 -0.20 8.16 31.10
N ASP A 345 0.59 7.63 30.17
CA ASP A 345 2.06 7.73 30.15
C ASP A 345 2.54 8.49 28.89
N GLY A 346 2.78 9.78 29.04
CA GLY A 346 3.25 10.66 27.94
C GLY A 346 4.66 10.31 27.46
N ASP A 347 5.56 9.90 28.36
CA ASP A 347 6.93 9.56 28.00
C ASP A 347 6.98 8.28 27.17
N ARG A 348 6.20 7.27 27.56
CA ARG A 348 6.05 6.04 26.80
C ARG A 348 5.45 6.29 25.42
N ARG A 349 4.42 7.15 25.32
CA ARG A 349 3.85 7.52 24.01
C ARG A 349 4.90 8.14 23.10
N ARG A 350 5.69 9.10 23.62
CA ARG A 350 6.74 9.75 22.84
C ARG A 350 7.82 8.75 22.41
N ALA A 351 8.28 7.91 23.31
CA ALA A 351 9.31 6.91 23.00
C ALA A 351 8.88 5.95 21.89
N LEU A 352 7.67 5.39 21.98
CA LEU A 352 7.12 4.49 20.95
C LEU A 352 6.91 5.23 19.62
N GLY A 353 6.41 6.47 19.67
CA GLY A 353 6.19 7.29 18.48
C GLY A 353 7.47 7.64 17.75
N GLU A 354 8.54 8.04 18.48
CA GLU A 354 9.85 8.32 17.87
C GLU A 354 10.48 7.06 17.29
N ALA A 355 10.41 5.92 17.98
CA ALA A 355 10.90 4.65 17.46
C ALA A 355 10.13 4.25 16.19
N GLY A 356 8.81 4.46 16.16
CA GLY A 356 7.97 4.25 14.98
C GLY A 356 8.42 5.11 13.80
N ARG A 357 8.64 6.40 14.02
CA ARG A 357 9.15 7.33 12.99
C ARG A 357 10.49 6.87 12.42
N LEU A 358 11.45 6.56 13.29
CA LEU A 358 12.76 6.08 12.88
C LEU A 358 12.68 4.78 12.08
N ARG A 359 11.78 3.85 12.47
CA ARG A 359 11.54 2.61 11.71
C ARG A 359 11.04 2.90 10.30
N VAL A 360 10.07 3.81 10.14
CA VAL A 360 9.56 4.20 8.81
C VAL A 360 10.68 4.82 7.97
N GLU A 361 11.43 5.74 8.52
CA GLU A 361 12.54 6.40 7.83
C GLU A 361 13.63 5.42 7.39
N ARG A 362 13.94 4.43 8.22
CA ARG A 362 14.97 3.43 7.92
C ARG A 362 14.53 2.36 6.92
N LEU A 363 13.25 1.99 6.90
CA LEU A 363 12.81 0.77 6.19
C LEU A 363 11.74 1.01 5.12
N TYR A 364 10.92 2.06 5.25
CA TYR A 364 9.68 2.20 4.51
C TYR A 364 9.54 3.51 3.74
N ARG A 365 10.60 4.30 3.62
CA ARG A 365 10.58 5.45 2.71
C ARG A 365 10.43 4.98 1.27
N PHE A 366 9.95 5.88 0.41
CA PHE A 366 9.76 5.59 -1.02
C PHE A 366 11.03 5.09 -1.70
N GLU A 367 12.20 5.62 -1.35
CA GLU A 367 13.48 5.22 -1.91
C GLU A 367 13.79 3.73 -1.64
N HIS A 368 13.45 3.24 -0.45
CA HIS A 368 13.60 1.84 -0.09
C HIS A 368 12.62 0.95 -0.88
N PHE A 369 11.39 1.40 -1.03
CA PHE A 369 10.38 0.72 -1.85
C PHE A 369 10.83 0.64 -3.32
N ALA A 370 11.20 1.78 -3.92
CA ALA A 370 11.67 1.84 -5.29
C ALA A 370 12.92 0.98 -5.52
N GLY A 371 13.89 1.01 -4.61
CA GLY A 371 15.09 0.19 -4.69
C GLY A 371 14.82 -1.32 -4.57
N ARG A 372 13.80 -1.75 -3.79
CA ARG A 372 13.37 -3.16 -3.74
C ARG A 372 12.76 -3.59 -5.07
N TRP A 373 11.90 -2.77 -5.66
CA TRP A 373 11.32 -3.04 -6.97
C TRP A 373 12.36 -3.01 -8.10
N GLU A 374 13.37 -2.14 -8.03
CA GLU A 374 14.48 -2.11 -8.99
C GLU A 374 15.27 -3.43 -8.96
N ARG A 375 15.65 -3.90 -7.77
CA ARG A 375 16.32 -5.20 -7.63
C ARG A 375 15.45 -6.37 -8.10
N TRP A 376 14.17 -6.33 -7.76
CA TRP A 376 13.22 -7.34 -8.22
C TRP A 376 13.09 -7.33 -9.75
N LEU A 377 12.95 -6.18 -10.37
CA LEU A 377 12.88 -6.04 -11.83
C LEU A 377 14.15 -6.57 -12.52
N ALA A 378 15.31 -6.24 -11.97
CA ALA A 378 16.59 -6.75 -12.49
C ALA A 378 16.65 -8.29 -12.46
N ALA A 379 16.08 -8.93 -11.43
CA ALA A 379 16.00 -10.38 -11.35
C ALA A 379 14.95 -11.02 -12.28
N GLN A 380 13.96 -10.24 -12.78
CA GLN A 380 12.96 -10.74 -13.73
C GLN A 380 13.47 -10.78 -15.19
N VAL A 381 14.52 -10.05 -15.52
CA VAL A 381 15.04 -9.91 -16.88
C VAL A 381 16.41 -10.57 -16.94
N PRO A 382 16.77 -11.30 -18.03
CA PRO A 382 18.10 -11.87 -18.15
C PRO A 382 19.21 -10.83 -17.92
N GLU A 383 20.21 -11.16 -17.12
CA GLU A 383 21.27 -10.24 -16.70
C GLU A 383 21.94 -9.54 -17.87
N ALA A 384 22.21 -10.27 -18.94
CA ALA A 384 22.79 -9.72 -20.18
C ALA A 384 21.88 -8.64 -20.81
N VAL A 385 20.57 -8.80 -20.75
CA VAL A 385 19.59 -7.82 -21.27
C VAL A 385 19.54 -6.59 -20.38
N TYR A 386 19.55 -6.77 -19.07
CA TYR A 386 19.50 -5.69 -18.09
C TYR A 386 20.80 -4.87 -18.09
N ALA A 387 21.96 -5.54 -18.04
CA ALA A 387 23.28 -4.92 -18.04
C ALA A 387 23.59 -4.17 -19.35
N ALA A 388 23.28 -4.76 -20.50
CA ALA A 388 23.46 -4.09 -21.80
C ALA A 388 22.63 -2.79 -21.88
N ARG A 389 21.43 -2.78 -21.31
CA ARG A 389 20.55 -1.62 -21.31
C ARG A 389 20.99 -0.53 -20.31
N GLN A 390 21.59 -0.89 -19.16
CA GLN A 390 22.19 0.08 -18.23
C GLN A 390 23.47 0.73 -18.78
N SER A 391 24.35 -0.04 -19.44
CA SER A 391 25.58 0.47 -20.04
C SER A 391 25.30 1.55 -21.09
N ILE A 392 24.21 1.41 -21.84
CA ILE A 392 23.79 2.41 -22.84
C ILE A 392 23.35 3.72 -22.16
N ALA A 393 22.62 3.63 -21.05
CA ALA A 393 22.19 4.81 -20.29
C ALA A 393 23.40 5.58 -19.74
N PHE A 394 24.40 4.88 -19.22
CA PHE A 394 25.65 5.47 -18.73
C PHE A 394 26.42 6.20 -19.84
N THR A 395 26.55 5.59 -21.01
CA THR A 395 27.22 6.18 -22.16
C THR A 395 26.51 7.44 -22.67
N LEU A 396 25.17 7.42 -22.71
CA LEU A 396 24.36 8.56 -23.13
C LEU A 396 24.41 9.72 -22.15
N ALA A 397 24.40 9.43 -20.84
CA ALA A 397 24.52 10.45 -19.79
C ALA A 397 25.89 11.17 -19.85
N HIS A 398 26.98 10.44 -20.11
CA HIS A 398 28.31 11.02 -20.26
C HIS A 398 28.46 11.81 -21.57
N ALA A 399 27.87 11.35 -22.67
CA ALA A 399 27.85 12.08 -23.93
C ALA A 399 27.06 13.41 -23.83
N ALA A 400 25.97 13.43 -23.05
CA ALA A 400 25.21 14.65 -22.82
C ALA A 400 25.89 15.63 -21.85
N ALA A 401 26.70 15.14 -20.90
CA ALA A 401 27.47 15.95 -19.96
C ALA A 401 28.72 16.55 -20.60
N GLY A 402 29.30 15.90 -21.60
CA GLY A 402 30.47 16.38 -22.35
C GLY A 402 30.16 17.35 -23.51
N ALA A 403 28.87 17.59 -23.77
CA ALA A 403 28.39 18.50 -24.83
C ALA A 403 27.88 19.86 -24.30
N ARG A 404 28.17 20.19 -23.03
CA ARG A 404 27.85 21.50 -22.41
C ARG A 404 29.10 22.31 -22.11
#